data_84d1f9b3c915ae4af6b83e63a65259be
#
_entry.id   84d1f9b3c915ae4af6b83e63a65259be
#
_cell.length_a   1.000
_cell.length_b   1.000
_cell.length_c   1.000
_cell.angle_alpha   90.00
_cell.angle_beta   90.00
_cell.angle_gamma   90.00
#
_symmetry.space_group_name_H-M   'P 1'
#
loop_
_entity.id
_entity.type
_entity.pdbx_description
1 polymer ?
#
loop_
_entity_poly.entity_id
_entity_poly.type
_entity_poly.pdbx_seq_one_letter_code
_entity_poly.pdbx_strand_id
1 'polypeptide(L)'
;MTAAKMGYKNLFVYAEGMPVWEEFEYPSIKGPEYEAKVETVKMPVQDLAALIKSGAKDFAIVDVRDESEYADGHIPGAVNISVAAFALKSSVLDKKKRIIVYCNGGERSNKAYRKLMKLGYKKRFQSLFADWKEAGQEIESLTTAVYKTLDSVSR
;
A
#
# COMPACT_ATOMS: atom_id res chain seq x y z
N MET A 1 3.84 -14.28 -20.15
CA MET A 1 3.52 -15.07 -21.37
C MET A 1 2.31 -14.43 -22.00
N THR A 2 2.31 -14.15 -23.31
CA THR A 2 1.17 -13.51 -23.99
C THR A 2 0.22 -14.57 -24.55
N ALA A 3 -1.10 -14.26 -24.63
CA ALA A 3 -2.13 -15.16 -25.13
C ALA A 3 -1.79 -15.67 -26.55
N ALA A 4 -1.20 -14.84 -27.41
CA ALA A 4 -0.73 -15.26 -28.73
C ALA A 4 0.33 -16.38 -28.65
N LYS A 5 1.27 -16.31 -27.70
CA LYS A 5 2.28 -17.36 -27.48
C LYS A 5 1.70 -18.66 -26.91
N MET A 6 0.49 -18.60 -26.37
CA MET A 6 -0.28 -19.76 -25.88
C MET A 6 -1.15 -20.40 -26.97
N GLY A 7 -1.04 -19.91 -28.23
CA GLY A 7 -1.74 -20.47 -29.38
C GLY A 7 -3.18 -19.96 -29.60
N TYR A 8 -3.62 -18.95 -28.83
CA TYR A 8 -4.92 -18.32 -29.10
C TYR A 8 -4.89 -17.51 -30.39
N LYS A 9 -5.88 -17.73 -31.24
CA LYS A 9 -6.16 -16.98 -32.47
C LYS A 9 -7.35 -16.05 -32.21
N ASN A 10 -7.51 -15.00 -33.01
CA ASN A 10 -8.59 -14.02 -32.86
C ASN A 10 -8.57 -13.30 -31.48
N LEU A 11 -7.44 -12.69 -31.19
CA LEU A 11 -7.27 -11.93 -29.94
C LEU A 11 -7.80 -10.51 -30.13
N PHE A 12 -8.65 -10.09 -29.20
CA PHE A 12 -9.16 -8.72 -29.12
C PHE A 12 -8.69 -8.10 -27.80
N VAL A 13 -8.36 -6.82 -27.85
CA VAL A 13 -8.01 -6.02 -26.68
C VAL A 13 -9.08 -4.97 -26.48
N TYR A 14 -9.70 -4.95 -25.33
CA TYR A 14 -10.57 -3.85 -24.91
C TYR A 14 -9.70 -2.76 -24.30
N ALA A 15 -9.45 -1.70 -25.05
CA ALA A 15 -8.43 -0.69 -24.73
C ALA A 15 -8.78 0.12 -23.48
N GLU A 16 -10.05 0.36 -23.23
CA GLU A 16 -10.57 1.10 -22.07
C GLU A 16 -10.46 0.31 -20.76
N GLY A 17 -10.33 -1.00 -20.86
CA GLY A 17 -10.15 -1.89 -19.72
C GLY A 17 -11.39 -2.11 -18.85
N MET A 18 -11.23 -2.93 -17.82
CA MET A 18 -12.34 -3.32 -16.94
C MET A 18 -13.01 -2.18 -16.17
N PRO A 19 -12.34 -1.10 -15.75
CA PRO A 19 -13.02 -0.02 -15.04
C PRO A 19 -14.15 0.61 -15.87
N VAL A 20 -13.92 0.86 -17.17
CA VAL A 20 -14.92 1.41 -18.07
C VAL A 20 -16.01 0.36 -18.39
N TRP A 21 -15.63 -0.90 -18.51
CA TRP A 21 -16.61 -2.00 -18.68
C TRP A 21 -17.58 -2.10 -17.50
N GLU A 22 -17.08 -1.95 -16.26
CA GLU A 22 -17.88 -1.97 -15.04
C GLU A 22 -18.74 -0.70 -14.87
N GLU A 23 -18.23 0.47 -15.28
CA GLU A 23 -18.96 1.74 -15.27
C GLU A 23 -20.22 1.69 -16.14
N PHE A 24 -20.15 1.02 -17.29
CA PHE A 24 -21.29 0.80 -18.19
C PHE A 24 -22.15 -0.41 -17.80
N GLU A 25 -21.89 -1.03 -16.65
CA GLU A 25 -22.63 -2.19 -16.14
C GLU A 25 -22.75 -3.36 -17.14
N TYR A 26 -21.74 -3.50 -18.01
CA TYR A 26 -21.73 -4.61 -18.97
C TYR A 26 -21.58 -5.97 -18.26
N PRO A 27 -22.21 -7.03 -18.78
CA PRO A 27 -22.17 -8.34 -18.13
C PRO A 27 -20.74 -8.88 -18.07
N SER A 28 -20.36 -9.38 -16.91
CA SER A 28 -19.07 -10.02 -16.69
C SER A 28 -19.25 -11.38 -15.99
N ILE A 29 -18.42 -12.33 -16.33
CA ILE A 29 -18.37 -13.64 -15.65
C ILE A 29 -17.19 -13.61 -14.67
N LYS A 30 -17.49 -13.78 -13.40
CA LYS A 30 -16.49 -13.85 -12.34
C LYS A 30 -15.88 -15.25 -12.33
N GLY A 31 -14.59 -15.34 -12.58
CA GLY A 31 -13.86 -16.60 -12.44
C GLY A 31 -13.62 -16.97 -10.97
N PRO A 32 -13.13 -18.19 -10.68
CA PRO A 32 -12.91 -18.67 -9.31
C PRO A 32 -11.91 -17.78 -8.53
N GLU A 33 -11.00 -17.12 -9.22
CA GLU A 33 -10.01 -16.18 -8.64
C GLU A 33 -10.52 -14.73 -8.57
N TYR A 34 -11.77 -14.46 -9.01
CA TYR A 34 -12.34 -13.14 -8.92
C TYR A 34 -12.62 -12.78 -7.46
N GLU A 35 -11.93 -11.79 -6.97
CA GLU A 35 -12.18 -11.26 -5.64
C GLU A 35 -13.16 -10.09 -5.72
N ALA A 36 -14.28 -10.19 -5.01
CA ALA A 36 -15.21 -9.08 -4.86
C ALA A 36 -14.48 -7.82 -4.39
N LYS A 37 -14.95 -6.65 -4.84
CA LYS A 37 -14.41 -5.35 -4.39
C LYS A 37 -14.49 -5.30 -2.87
N VAL A 38 -13.34 -5.32 -2.22
CA VAL A 38 -13.26 -5.21 -0.75
C VAL A 38 -13.15 -3.74 -0.40
N GLU A 39 -14.13 -3.23 0.32
CA GLU A 39 -14.02 -1.90 0.92
C GLU A 39 -12.93 -1.90 1.99
N THR A 40 -12.03 -0.94 1.90
CA THR A 40 -10.95 -0.80 2.87
C THR A 40 -11.36 0.15 3.98
N VAL A 41 -11.03 -0.19 5.22
CA VAL A 41 -11.15 0.74 6.34
C VAL A 41 -10.06 1.80 6.19
N LYS A 42 -10.48 3.05 5.95
CA LYS A 42 -9.55 4.17 5.78
C LYS A 42 -9.04 4.66 7.14
N MET A 43 -7.76 5.04 7.17
CA MET A 43 -7.15 5.81 8.25
C MET A 43 -6.95 7.23 7.75
N PRO A 44 -7.75 8.22 8.19
CA PRO A 44 -7.56 9.62 7.83
C PRO A 44 -6.16 10.12 8.20
N VAL A 45 -5.64 11.08 7.43
CA VAL A 45 -4.29 11.64 7.67
C VAL A 45 -4.15 12.20 9.07
N GLN A 46 -5.17 12.92 9.55
CA GLN A 46 -5.17 13.54 10.87
C GLN A 46 -5.06 12.51 11.99
N ASP A 47 -5.80 11.40 11.86
CA ASP A 47 -5.78 10.30 12.83
C ASP A 47 -4.44 9.58 12.82
N LEU A 48 -3.87 9.35 11.63
CA LEU A 48 -2.54 8.75 11.49
C LEU A 48 -1.46 9.66 12.08
N ALA A 49 -1.51 10.96 11.81
CA ALA A 49 -0.57 11.94 12.36
C ALA A 49 -0.66 12.01 13.90
N ALA A 50 -1.89 12.04 14.45
CA ALA A 50 -2.11 12.00 15.88
C ALA A 50 -1.58 10.70 16.50
N LEU A 51 -1.77 9.56 15.83
CA LEU A 51 -1.28 8.27 16.26
C LEU A 51 0.25 8.23 16.32
N ILE A 52 0.94 8.77 15.32
CA ILE A 52 2.41 8.87 15.30
C ILE A 52 2.89 9.76 16.46
N LYS A 53 2.29 10.94 16.62
CA LYS A 53 2.65 11.91 17.70
C LYS A 53 2.43 11.34 19.10
N SER A 54 1.45 10.46 19.28
CA SER A 54 1.18 9.84 20.58
C SER A 54 2.28 8.93 21.10
N GLY A 55 3.21 8.51 20.24
CA GLY A 55 4.28 7.56 20.59
C GLY A 55 3.76 6.14 20.92
N ALA A 56 2.51 5.82 20.63
CA ALA A 56 1.94 4.50 20.86
C ALA A 56 2.76 3.41 20.15
N LYS A 57 2.78 2.19 20.70
CA LYS A 57 3.56 1.07 20.15
C LYS A 57 2.68 -0.05 19.60
N ASP A 58 1.36 0.13 19.62
CA ASP A 58 0.37 -0.86 19.22
C ASP A 58 -0.03 -0.77 17.74
N PHE A 59 0.77 -0.11 16.92
CA PHE A 59 0.57 -0.01 15.48
C PHE A 59 1.87 -0.22 14.68
N ALA A 60 1.72 -0.46 13.39
CA ALA A 60 2.79 -0.48 12.40
C ALA A 60 2.30 0.18 11.11
N ILE A 61 3.12 1.05 10.54
CA ILE A 61 2.88 1.72 9.27
C ILE A 61 3.72 1.01 8.21
N VAL A 62 3.12 0.60 7.11
CA VAL A 62 3.79 -0.16 6.05
C VAL A 62 3.62 0.57 4.72
N ASP A 63 4.73 1.05 4.19
CA ASP A 63 4.81 1.54 2.83
C ASP A 63 4.91 0.37 1.85
N VAL A 64 3.92 0.25 0.98
CA VAL A 64 3.91 -0.83 -0.02
C VAL A 64 4.32 -0.36 -1.41
N ARG A 65 4.91 0.83 -1.50
CA ARG A 65 5.55 1.36 -2.70
C ARG A 65 6.91 0.68 -2.92
N ASP A 66 7.53 0.99 -4.04
CA ASP A 66 8.85 0.48 -4.35
C ASP A 66 9.92 1.12 -3.45
N GLU A 67 11.04 0.43 -3.28
CA GLU A 67 12.12 0.83 -2.36
C GLU A 67 12.69 2.22 -2.70
N SER A 68 12.79 2.57 -3.99
CA SER A 68 13.22 3.90 -4.43
C SER A 68 12.24 5.00 -4.00
N GLU A 69 10.93 4.78 -4.16
CA GLU A 69 9.90 5.73 -3.73
C GLU A 69 9.92 5.93 -2.21
N TYR A 70 10.18 4.86 -1.45
CA TYR A 70 10.34 4.93 0.00
C TYR A 70 11.58 5.71 0.40
N ALA A 71 12.71 5.46 -0.27
CA ALA A 71 13.97 6.14 0.00
C ALA A 71 13.88 7.66 -0.26
N ASP A 72 13.18 8.06 -1.32
CA ASP A 72 12.94 9.46 -1.67
C ASP A 72 12.08 10.21 -0.63
N GLY A 73 11.12 9.50 -0.03
CA GLY A 73 10.30 10.08 1.04
C GLY A 73 9.16 9.17 1.46
N HIS A 74 8.96 9.06 2.78
CA HIS A 74 7.95 8.19 3.39
C HIS A 74 7.36 8.80 4.67
N ILE A 75 6.25 8.22 5.14
CA ILE A 75 5.61 8.61 6.40
C ILE A 75 6.55 8.23 7.56
N PRO A 76 6.81 9.15 8.53
CA PRO A 76 7.69 8.89 9.65
C PRO A 76 7.40 7.58 10.39
N GLY A 77 8.44 6.79 10.62
CA GLY A 77 8.36 5.50 11.30
C GLY A 77 7.74 4.37 10.48
N ALA A 78 7.49 4.55 9.19
CA ALA A 78 7.03 3.49 8.30
C ALA A 78 8.15 2.50 8.00
N VAL A 79 7.78 1.24 7.77
CA VAL A 79 8.66 0.22 7.20
C VAL A 79 8.27 -0.06 5.76
N ASN A 80 9.25 -0.30 4.89
CA ASN A 80 8.96 -0.63 3.51
C ASN A 80 8.81 -2.14 3.30
N ILE A 81 7.68 -2.55 2.76
CA ILE A 81 7.44 -3.90 2.23
C ILE A 81 6.69 -3.73 0.93
N SER A 82 7.39 -3.67 -0.18
CA SER A 82 6.77 -3.46 -1.49
C SER A 82 5.64 -4.46 -1.77
N VAL A 83 4.63 -4.05 -2.53
CA VAL A 83 3.48 -4.93 -2.83
C VAL A 83 3.91 -6.25 -3.47
N ALA A 84 5.00 -6.25 -4.23
CA ALA A 84 5.56 -7.46 -4.85
C ALA A 84 6.10 -8.45 -3.80
N ALA A 85 6.75 -7.94 -2.75
CA ALA A 85 7.31 -8.74 -1.66
C ALA A 85 6.30 -9.03 -0.54
N PHE A 86 5.15 -8.36 -0.53
CA PHE A 86 4.21 -8.35 0.59
C PHE A 86 3.71 -9.74 0.97
N ALA A 87 3.46 -10.61 -0.01
CA ALA A 87 2.99 -11.96 0.26
C ALA A 87 3.98 -12.79 1.09
N LEU A 88 5.28 -12.58 0.87
CA LEU A 88 6.35 -13.32 1.54
C LEU A 88 6.77 -12.68 2.88
N LYS A 89 6.84 -11.34 2.90
CA LYS A 89 7.40 -10.58 4.03
C LYS A 89 6.37 -10.13 5.06
N SER A 90 5.08 -10.13 4.77
CA SER A 90 4.05 -9.64 5.70
C SER A 90 3.91 -10.47 6.98
N SER A 91 4.44 -11.68 7.03
CA SER A 91 4.43 -12.55 8.24
C SER A 91 5.23 -11.97 9.41
N VAL A 92 6.13 -11.03 9.18
CA VAL A 92 6.89 -10.33 10.25
C VAL A 92 6.02 -9.33 11.01
N LEU A 93 4.87 -8.94 10.48
CA LEU A 93 3.97 -7.99 11.12
C LEU A 93 3.22 -8.65 12.28
N ASP A 94 3.19 -7.99 13.42
CA ASP A 94 2.45 -8.47 14.59
C ASP A 94 0.94 -8.33 14.40
N LYS A 95 0.21 -9.45 14.39
CA LYS A 95 -1.25 -9.49 14.22
C LYS A 95 -2.04 -8.80 15.34
N LYS A 96 -1.43 -8.53 16.48
CA LYS A 96 -2.05 -7.82 17.61
C LYS A 96 -2.10 -6.32 17.37
N LYS A 97 -1.17 -5.79 16.56
CA LYS A 97 -1.07 -4.37 16.23
C LYS A 97 -2.10 -3.94 15.18
N ARG A 98 -2.36 -2.64 15.14
CA ARG A 98 -3.04 -1.96 14.04
C ARG A 98 -2.06 -1.86 12.86
N ILE A 99 -2.37 -2.46 11.72
CA ILE A 99 -1.51 -2.40 10.54
C ILE A 99 -2.09 -1.39 9.57
N ILE A 100 -1.35 -0.32 9.31
CA ILE A 100 -1.72 0.73 8.36
C ILE A 100 -0.87 0.56 7.11
N VAL A 101 -1.46 0.14 6.02
CA VAL A 101 -0.77 0.03 4.72
C VAL A 101 -1.06 1.26 3.88
N TYR A 102 -0.06 1.79 3.21
CA TYR A 102 -0.26 2.91 2.31
C TYR A 102 0.57 2.79 1.01
N CYS A 103 0.10 3.44 -0.02
CA CYS A 103 0.84 3.75 -1.23
C CYS A 103 0.43 5.15 -1.73
N ASN A 104 0.86 5.57 -2.89
CA ASN A 104 0.54 6.90 -3.39
C ASN A 104 -0.97 7.09 -3.65
N GLY A 105 -1.56 6.28 -4.54
CA GLY A 105 -2.94 6.46 -5.03
C GLY A 105 -3.94 5.37 -4.60
N GLY A 106 -3.55 4.41 -3.73
CA GLY A 106 -4.46 3.44 -3.11
C GLY A 106 -4.47 2.04 -3.74
N GLU A 107 -4.09 1.84 -4.99
CA GLU A 107 -4.19 0.53 -5.67
C GLU A 107 -3.26 -0.52 -5.03
N ARG A 108 -1.97 -0.21 -4.87
CA ARG A 108 -0.99 -1.12 -4.26
C ARG A 108 -1.35 -1.42 -2.79
N SER A 109 -1.77 -0.41 -2.04
CA SER A 109 -2.18 -0.59 -0.64
C SER A 109 -3.50 -1.36 -0.50
N ASN A 110 -4.42 -1.29 -1.48
CA ASN A 110 -5.60 -2.15 -1.51
C ASN A 110 -5.21 -3.62 -1.67
N LYS A 111 -4.28 -3.95 -2.58
CA LYS A 111 -3.76 -5.32 -2.75
C LYS A 111 -3.15 -5.85 -1.44
N ALA A 112 -2.35 -5.03 -0.76
CA ALA A 112 -1.76 -5.37 0.54
C ALA A 112 -2.82 -5.54 1.64
N TYR A 113 -3.80 -4.64 1.73
CA TYR A 113 -4.92 -4.71 2.66
C TYR A 113 -5.70 -6.02 2.52
N ARG A 114 -6.01 -6.42 1.28
CA ARG A 114 -6.70 -7.69 1.00
C ARG A 114 -5.84 -8.90 1.39
N LYS A 115 -4.53 -8.82 1.18
CA LYS A 115 -3.61 -9.86 1.64
C LYS A 115 -3.60 -9.99 3.17
N LEU A 116 -3.56 -8.86 3.89
CA LEU A 116 -3.69 -8.86 5.36
C LEU A 116 -5.00 -9.48 5.81
N MET A 117 -6.10 -9.19 5.11
CA MET A 117 -7.41 -9.79 5.39
C MET A 117 -7.36 -11.32 5.27
N LYS A 118 -6.82 -11.84 4.18
CA LYS A 118 -6.67 -13.29 3.96
C LYS A 118 -5.76 -13.95 5.01
N LEU A 119 -4.75 -13.24 5.50
CA LEU A 119 -3.83 -13.71 6.53
C LEU A 119 -4.40 -13.57 7.96
N GLY A 120 -5.65 -13.08 8.11
CA GLY A 120 -6.34 -12.99 9.39
C GLY A 120 -5.96 -11.78 10.26
N TYR A 121 -5.33 -10.74 9.69
CA TYR A 121 -5.13 -9.48 10.41
C TYR A 121 -6.46 -8.75 10.57
N LYS A 122 -6.94 -8.61 11.80
CA LYS A 122 -8.26 -8.00 12.09
C LYS A 122 -8.21 -6.48 12.13
N LYS A 123 -7.13 -5.90 12.67
CA LYS A 123 -6.92 -4.45 12.83
C LYS A 123 -6.07 -3.94 11.66
N ARG A 124 -6.66 -3.79 10.48
CA ARG A 124 -5.99 -3.33 9.26
C ARG A 124 -6.65 -2.09 8.70
N PHE A 125 -5.84 -1.14 8.24
CA PHE A 125 -6.26 0.17 7.74
C PHE A 125 -5.51 0.51 6.47
N GLN A 126 -6.08 1.40 5.67
CA GLN A 126 -5.45 1.95 4.48
C GLN A 126 -5.35 3.47 4.61
N SER A 127 -4.18 4.02 4.25
CA SER A 127 -3.99 5.45 4.07
C SER A 127 -3.38 5.74 2.70
N LEU A 128 -3.27 7.03 2.33
CA LEU A 128 -2.68 7.46 1.07
C LEU A 128 -1.53 8.43 1.32
N PHE A 129 -0.41 8.21 0.62
CA PHE A 129 0.74 9.10 0.69
C PHE A 129 0.48 10.44 -0.01
N ALA A 130 -0.35 10.44 -1.05
CA ALA A 130 -0.80 11.66 -1.70
C ALA A 130 -1.50 12.60 -0.71
N ASP A 131 -2.47 12.07 0.04
CA ASP A 131 -3.22 12.83 1.05
C ASP A 131 -2.30 13.31 2.19
N TRP A 132 -1.32 12.47 2.58
CA TRP A 132 -0.32 12.83 3.60
C TRP A 132 0.52 14.03 3.19
N LYS A 133 0.97 14.06 1.93
CA LYS A 133 1.71 15.19 1.37
C LYS A 133 0.84 16.44 1.22
N GLU A 134 -0.38 16.29 0.72
CA GLU A 134 -1.34 17.39 0.55
C GLU A 134 -1.67 18.07 1.89
N ALA A 135 -1.75 17.28 2.96
CA ALA A 135 -1.95 17.79 4.31
C ALA A 135 -0.69 18.43 4.92
N GLY A 136 0.41 18.56 4.19
CA GLY A 136 1.66 19.18 4.65
C GLY A 136 2.32 18.47 5.82
N GLN A 137 2.09 17.16 5.98
CA GLN A 137 2.68 16.39 7.07
C GLN A 137 4.16 16.09 6.82
N GLU A 138 4.92 15.88 7.91
CA GLU A 138 6.34 15.57 7.86
C GLU A 138 6.62 14.31 7.04
N ILE A 139 7.71 14.35 6.26
CA ILE A 139 8.20 13.24 5.44
C ILE A 139 9.64 12.95 5.85
N GLU A 140 9.94 11.69 6.10
CA GLU A 140 11.30 11.20 6.25
C GLU A 140 11.84 10.72 4.91
N SER A 141 13.15 10.93 4.67
CA SER A 141 13.87 10.30 3.56
C SER A 141 15.14 9.65 4.08
N LEU A 142 15.61 8.60 3.41
CA LEU A 142 16.86 7.94 3.80
C LEU A 142 18.06 8.88 3.64
N THR A 143 18.03 9.77 2.67
CA THR A 143 19.05 10.79 2.46
C THR A 143 19.13 11.74 3.65
N THR A 144 17.99 12.26 4.12
CA THR A 144 17.92 13.16 5.27
C THR A 144 18.35 12.47 6.57
N ALA A 145 18.04 11.19 6.74
CA ALA A 145 18.45 10.40 7.90
C ALA A 145 19.98 10.27 7.99
N VAL A 146 20.65 10.03 6.86
CA VAL A 146 22.12 9.95 6.80
C VAL A 146 22.77 11.27 7.19
N TYR A 147 22.29 12.42 6.70
CA TYR A 147 22.83 13.73 7.06
C TYR A 147 22.64 14.04 8.55
N LYS A 148 21.45 13.77 9.12
CA LYS A 148 21.20 13.97 10.57
C LYS A 148 22.15 13.12 11.44
N THR A 149 22.49 11.91 11.02
CA THR A 149 23.41 11.04 11.75
C THR A 149 24.86 11.58 11.69
N LEU A 150 25.29 12.08 10.54
CA LEU A 150 26.63 12.65 10.37
C LEU A 150 26.82 13.92 11.22
N ASP A 151 25.80 14.81 11.28
CA ASP A 151 25.86 16.03 12.11
C ASP A 151 25.89 15.71 13.61
N SER A 152 25.29 14.60 14.05
CA SER A 152 25.31 14.18 15.45
C SER A 152 26.62 13.57 15.89
N VAL A 153 27.45 13.06 14.97
CA VAL A 153 28.77 12.47 15.24
C VAL A 153 29.89 13.51 15.19
N SER A 154 29.61 14.70 14.60
CA SER A 154 30.58 15.80 14.43
C SER A 154 30.56 16.83 15.56
N ARG A 155 29.83 16.57 16.63
CA ARG A 155 29.77 17.39 17.87
C ARG A 155 30.23 16.56 19.07
#